data_eac4df66d263b39d46d2a6eb0c0f2535
#
_entry.id   eac4df66d263b39d46d2a6eb0c0f2535
#
_cell.length_a   1.000
_cell.length_b   1.000
_cell.length_c   1.000
_cell.angle_alpha   90.00
_cell.angle_beta   90.00
_cell.angle_gamma   90.00
#
_symmetry.space_group_name_H-M   'P 1'
#
loop_
_entity.id
_entity.type
_entity.pdbx_description
1 polymer ?
#
loop_
_entity_poly.entity_id
_entity_poly.type
_entity_poly.pdbx_seq_one_letter_code
_entity_poly.pdbx_strand_id
1 'polypeptide(L)'
;MKKKKIWIKGGILGLGLASYLLFKSEPETIVLKEAVPEKVTTTSLESVTQEDIYLIASDGLPLALTVIQPENQPVKAVVQVVHGLLEHRLRYSGLASFLARNGFAVILSDSRGHGDSIDEKNPLGQMPSVKRMLDDQLKITRFINEHFTNSPVYLYGHSYGSVLARLYLQKNDQKIAKLLMTGTVQYEKKAKYGVVIALLADLFAGKQNFSWVIKKLSNFGSTDKTWLTNDEVQVEKVLRDPRMLPGYNNIGVTTIWEGVRRLKDVSLFACQNPELPILSITGAEDVAITGGRKGLIDTQRTLRTIGYQNVEMINFPKMKHEVINEINQEQVYQTILDFFNR
;
A
#
# COMPACT_ATOMS: atom_id res chain seq x y z
N MET A 1 15.00 -6.77 72.84
CA MET A 1 15.09 -5.61 71.93
C MET A 1 14.72 -6.06 70.52
N LYS A 2 13.59 -5.57 70.01
CA LYS A 2 12.98 -5.42 68.73
C LYS A 2 13.46 -6.28 67.54
N LYS A 3 12.74 -7.36 67.28
CA LYS A 3 12.61 -7.99 66.00
C LYS A 3 11.57 -7.18 65.12
N LYS A 4 11.97 -6.56 64.03
CA LYS A 4 11.04 -6.02 63.02
C LYS A 4 10.85 -7.07 61.94
N LYS A 5 9.61 -7.51 61.76
CA LYS A 5 9.15 -8.36 60.67
C LYS A 5 9.14 -7.56 59.37
N ILE A 6 9.73 -8.10 58.33
CA ILE A 6 9.57 -7.70 56.96
C ILE A 6 8.68 -8.75 56.28
N TRP A 7 7.39 -8.48 56.22
CA TRP A 7 6.43 -9.13 55.31
C TRP A 7 5.87 -8.03 54.43
N ILE A 8 5.94 -8.19 53.14
CA ILE A 8 5.23 -7.62 52.02
C ILE A 8 6.23 -7.38 50.87
N LYS A 9 6.56 -8.44 50.13
CA LYS A 9 7.07 -8.35 48.74
C LYS A 9 6.79 -9.59 47.88
N GLY A 10 6.04 -10.58 48.40
CA GLY A 10 5.74 -11.81 47.64
C GLY A 10 4.48 -11.78 46.75
N GLY A 11 3.56 -10.83 46.95
CA GLY A 11 2.24 -10.87 46.35
C GLY A 11 2.14 -10.23 44.94
N ILE A 12 2.99 -9.27 44.65
CA ILE A 12 2.90 -8.53 43.36
C ILE A 12 3.67 -9.23 42.24
N LEU A 13 4.76 -9.95 42.57
CA LEU A 13 5.52 -10.73 41.58
C LEU A 13 4.77 -12.00 41.13
N GLY A 14 3.96 -12.60 41.98
CA GLY A 14 3.17 -13.80 41.66
C GLY A 14 2.03 -13.52 40.68
N LEU A 15 1.35 -12.39 40.82
CA LEU A 15 0.27 -11.99 39.90
C LEU A 15 0.78 -11.56 38.52
N GLY A 16 1.93 -10.93 38.46
CA GLY A 16 2.57 -10.54 37.19
C GLY A 16 3.07 -11.75 36.39
N LEU A 17 3.59 -12.79 37.04
CA LEU A 17 4.02 -14.03 36.38
C LEU A 17 2.82 -14.88 35.92
N ALA A 18 1.76 -14.96 36.72
CA ALA A 18 0.55 -15.70 36.35
C ALA A 18 -0.20 -15.05 35.19
N SER A 19 -0.32 -13.72 35.16
CA SER A 19 -0.89 -13.03 34.03
C SER A 19 0.01 -13.12 32.77
N TYR A 20 1.34 -13.08 32.93
CA TYR A 20 2.27 -13.28 31.80
C TYR A 20 2.20 -14.70 31.23
N LEU A 21 1.99 -15.73 32.05
CA LEU A 21 1.83 -17.11 31.60
C LEU A 21 0.44 -17.41 31.02
N LEU A 22 -0.60 -16.71 31.49
CA LEU A 22 -1.97 -16.86 30.94
C LEU A 22 -2.18 -16.18 29.61
N PHE A 23 -1.35 -15.20 29.25
CA PHE A 23 -1.37 -14.49 27.95
C PHE A 23 -0.22 -14.87 27.02
N LYS A 24 0.54 -15.91 27.33
CA LYS A 24 1.50 -16.51 26.41
C LYS A 24 0.74 -17.43 25.46
N SER A 25 -0.02 -16.82 24.52
CA SER A 25 -0.43 -17.53 23.31
C SER A 25 0.83 -18.12 22.67
N GLU A 26 0.80 -19.40 22.33
CA GLU A 26 1.89 -20.02 21.56
C GLU A 26 2.18 -19.13 20.33
N PRO A 27 3.45 -18.95 19.92
CA PRO A 27 3.76 -18.17 18.76
C PRO A 27 3.10 -18.83 17.55
N GLU A 28 2.00 -18.24 17.08
CA GLU A 28 1.35 -18.66 15.85
C GLU A 28 2.40 -18.83 14.76
N THR A 29 2.48 -20.01 14.17
CA THR A 29 3.46 -20.31 13.13
C THR A 29 3.09 -19.48 11.90
N ILE A 30 3.78 -18.36 11.72
CA ILE A 30 3.60 -17.48 10.57
C ILE A 30 4.33 -18.11 9.41
N VAL A 31 3.58 -18.65 8.46
CA VAL A 31 4.12 -19.24 7.24
C VAL A 31 4.19 -18.16 6.16
N LEU A 32 5.40 -17.73 5.83
CA LEU A 32 5.64 -17.02 4.57
C LEU A 32 5.73 -18.09 3.47
N LYS A 33 4.77 -18.07 2.56
CA LYS A 33 4.81 -18.95 1.38
C LYS A 33 5.87 -18.42 0.42
N GLU A 34 6.80 -19.29 0.00
CA GLU A 34 7.65 -19.02 -1.16
C GLU A 34 6.88 -19.40 -2.42
N ALA A 35 6.91 -18.53 -3.43
CA ALA A 35 6.27 -18.82 -4.70
C ALA A 35 7.04 -19.94 -5.41
N VAL A 36 6.34 -20.99 -5.81
CA VAL A 36 6.88 -22.07 -6.66
C VAL A 36 6.57 -21.69 -8.11
N PRO A 37 7.54 -21.72 -9.03
CA PRO A 37 7.32 -21.41 -10.44
C PRO A 37 6.35 -22.42 -11.06
N GLU A 38 5.12 -22.02 -11.38
CA GLU A 38 4.20 -22.82 -12.18
C GLU A 38 4.20 -22.37 -13.65
N LYS A 39 3.92 -23.31 -14.56
CA LYS A 39 3.79 -23.02 -15.99
C LYS A 39 2.54 -22.19 -16.24
N VAL A 40 2.71 -20.96 -16.71
CA VAL A 40 1.60 -20.09 -17.09
C VAL A 40 0.95 -20.60 -18.39
N THR A 41 -0.35 -20.89 -18.32
CA THR A 41 -1.15 -21.22 -19.50
C THR A 41 -1.75 -19.92 -20.06
N THR A 42 -1.35 -19.53 -21.25
CA THR A 42 -1.87 -18.35 -21.94
C THR A 42 -3.32 -18.58 -22.38
N THR A 43 -4.26 -17.84 -21.79
CA THR A 43 -5.66 -17.82 -22.22
C THR A 43 -5.88 -16.80 -23.35
N SER A 44 -6.89 -17.03 -24.19
CA SER A 44 -7.23 -16.27 -25.40
C SER A 44 -7.31 -14.74 -25.17
N LEU A 45 -6.83 -13.97 -26.17
CA LEU A 45 -6.84 -12.51 -26.22
C LEU A 45 -8.29 -12.00 -26.38
N GLU A 46 -8.98 -11.72 -25.28
CA GLU A 46 -10.21 -10.93 -25.34
C GLU A 46 -9.90 -9.45 -25.48
N SER A 47 -10.76 -8.73 -26.22
CA SER A 47 -10.62 -7.29 -26.42
C SER A 47 -10.94 -6.53 -25.12
N VAL A 48 -10.22 -5.45 -24.90
CA VAL A 48 -10.38 -4.56 -23.75
C VAL A 48 -10.57 -3.12 -24.21
N THR A 49 -11.40 -2.38 -23.51
CA THR A 49 -11.55 -0.94 -23.70
C THR A 49 -10.71 -0.18 -22.68
N GLN A 50 -10.21 0.99 -23.05
CA GLN A 50 -9.52 1.92 -22.16
C GLN A 50 -10.11 3.31 -22.35
N GLU A 51 -10.39 3.98 -21.22
CA GLU A 51 -10.92 5.34 -21.20
C GLU A 51 -10.20 6.13 -20.09
N ASP A 52 -9.78 7.37 -20.40
CA ASP A 52 -9.25 8.32 -19.42
C ASP A 52 -10.37 9.30 -19.01
N ILE A 53 -10.58 9.44 -17.72
CA ILE A 53 -11.61 10.30 -17.14
C ILE A 53 -11.06 11.14 -16.00
N TYR A 54 -11.77 12.21 -15.64
CA TYR A 54 -11.47 13.01 -14.46
C TYR A 54 -12.62 12.97 -13.45
N LEU A 55 -12.32 12.57 -12.22
CA LEU A 55 -13.24 12.56 -11.10
C LEU A 55 -12.97 13.75 -10.19
N ILE A 56 -13.94 14.65 -10.05
CA ILE A 56 -13.74 15.86 -9.24
C ILE A 56 -13.76 15.51 -7.75
N ALA A 57 -12.65 15.75 -7.06
CA ALA A 57 -12.54 15.62 -5.61
C ALA A 57 -13.39 16.66 -4.87
N SER A 58 -13.59 16.48 -3.56
CA SER A 58 -14.45 17.35 -2.76
C SER A 58 -13.98 18.81 -2.63
N ASP A 59 -12.72 19.09 -2.98
CA ASP A 59 -12.10 20.42 -2.99
C ASP A 59 -11.87 20.97 -4.40
N GLY A 60 -12.42 20.29 -5.42
CA GLY A 60 -12.39 20.72 -6.81
C GLY A 60 -11.23 20.18 -7.63
N LEU A 61 -10.25 19.47 -7.02
CA LEU A 61 -9.15 18.87 -7.77
C LEU A 61 -9.66 17.81 -8.74
N PRO A 62 -9.28 17.85 -10.04
CA PRO A 62 -9.53 16.75 -10.97
C PRO A 62 -8.58 15.58 -10.66
N LEU A 63 -9.13 14.45 -10.22
CA LEU A 63 -8.40 13.19 -10.07
C LEU A 63 -8.41 12.47 -11.41
N ALA A 64 -7.25 12.24 -11.99
CA ALA A 64 -7.11 11.53 -13.27
C ALA A 64 -7.22 10.02 -13.05
N LEU A 65 -8.13 9.41 -13.78
CA LEU A 65 -8.36 7.97 -13.76
C LEU A 65 -8.23 7.41 -15.17
N THR A 66 -7.75 6.16 -15.26
CA THR A 66 -7.83 5.34 -16.48
C THR A 66 -8.65 4.11 -16.14
N VAL A 67 -9.75 3.92 -16.85
CA VAL A 67 -10.63 2.75 -16.75
C VAL A 67 -10.22 1.75 -17.83
N ILE A 68 -9.83 0.55 -17.44
CA ILE A 68 -9.53 -0.55 -18.36
C ILE A 68 -10.47 -1.70 -18.01
N GLN A 69 -11.30 -2.13 -18.98
CA GLN A 69 -12.33 -3.13 -18.73
C GLN A 69 -12.53 -4.07 -19.92
N PRO A 70 -13.08 -5.28 -19.67
CA PRO A 70 -13.45 -6.17 -20.76
C PRO A 70 -14.51 -5.54 -21.67
N GLU A 71 -14.40 -5.75 -22.99
CA GLU A 71 -15.33 -5.19 -23.95
C GLU A 71 -16.62 -6.03 -24.10
N ASN A 72 -16.48 -7.36 -24.15
CA ASN A 72 -17.55 -8.25 -24.57
C ASN A 72 -17.97 -9.27 -23.49
N GLN A 73 -17.62 -9.05 -22.23
CA GLN A 73 -18.00 -9.94 -21.12
C GLN A 73 -18.40 -9.15 -19.88
N PRO A 74 -19.24 -9.72 -18.99
CA PRO A 74 -19.59 -9.09 -17.73
C PRO A 74 -18.37 -8.87 -16.83
N VAL A 75 -18.37 -7.75 -16.11
CA VAL A 75 -17.34 -7.43 -15.12
C VAL A 75 -17.55 -8.26 -13.86
N LYS A 76 -16.58 -9.12 -13.52
CA LYS A 76 -16.59 -9.97 -12.31
C LYS A 76 -16.41 -9.17 -11.02
N ALA A 77 -15.48 -8.22 -11.05
CA ALA A 77 -15.18 -7.31 -9.96
C ALA A 77 -14.41 -6.10 -10.52
N VAL A 78 -14.32 -5.03 -9.72
CA VAL A 78 -13.55 -3.83 -10.08
C VAL A 78 -12.33 -3.70 -9.18
N VAL A 79 -11.14 -3.61 -9.76
CA VAL A 79 -9.88 -3.41 -9.04
C VAL A 79 -9.54 -1.94 -9.01
N GLN A 80 -9.59 -1.33 -7.83
CA GLN A 80 -9.13 0.05 -7.58
C GLN A 80 -7.65 0.02 -7.24
N VAL A 81 -6.80 0.67 -8.05
CA VAL A 81 -5.35 0.67 -7.89
C VAL A 81 -4.85 1.98 -7.27
N VAL A 82 -4.06 1.85 -6.22
CA VAL A 82 -3.36 2.95 -5.53
C VAL A 82 -1.86 2.77 -5.73
N HIS A 83 -1.25 3.64 -6.52
CA HIS A 83 0.17 3.58 -6.87
C HIS A 83 1.09 4.00 -5.71
N GLY A 84 2.39 3.77 -5.88
CA GLY A 84 3.44 4.11 -4.91
C GLY A 84 3.93 5.54 -4.97
N LEU A 85 5.07 5.82 -4.32
CA LEU A 85 5.69 7.14 -4.33
C LEU A 85 6.44 7.40 -5.65
N LEU A 86 6.47 8.67 -6.05
CA LEU A 86 7.22 9.19 -7.20
C LEU A 86 6.77 8.67 -8.56
N GLU A 87 5.70 7.90 -8.62
CA GLU A 87 5.17 7.27 -9.83
C GLU A 87 3.75 7.75 -10.18
N HIS A 88 3.13 7.12 -11.16
CA HIS A 88 1.81 7.46 -11.68
C HIS A 88 1.02 6.23 -12.13
N ARG A 89 -0.28 6.39 -12.36
CA ARG A 89 -1.26 5.33 -12.66
C ARG A 89 -0.88 4.42 -13.84
N LEU A 90 -0.30 4.98 -14.90
CA LEU A 90 -0.08 4.24 -16.16
C LEU A 90 1.02 3.18 -16.06
N ARG A 91 1.80 3.16 -14.98
CA ARG A 91 2.78 2.09 -14.73
C ARG A 91 2.13 0.73 -14.44
N TYR A 92 0.83 0.73 -14.19
CA TYR A 92 0.03 -0.48 -13.92
C TYR A 92 -0.75 -0.98 -15.14
N SER A 93 -0.62 -0.35 -16.30
CA SER A 93 -1.41 -0.66 -17.51
C SER A 93 -1.21 -2.10 -17.99
N GLY A 94 -0.01 -2.69 -17.83
CA GLY A 94 0.26 -4.08 -18.19
C GLY A 94 -0.58 -5.06 -17.35
N LEU A 95 -0.52 -4.94 -16.02
CA LEU A 95 -1.35 -5.73 -15.12
C LEU A 95 -2.84 -5.46 -15.34
N ALA A 96 -3.22 -4.20 -15.50
CA ALA A 96 -4.63 -3.83 -15.71
C ALA A 96 -5.20 -4.46 -16.98
N SER A 97 -4.46 -4.43 -18.09
CA SER A 97 -4.86 -5.09 -19.33
C SER A 97 -4.94 -6.61 -19.19
N PHE A 98 -4.02 -7.22 -18.44
CA PHE A 98 -4.07 -8.64 -18.15
C PHE A 98 -5.34 -9.00 -17.34
N LEU A 99 -5.65 -8.26 -16.28
CA LEU A 99 -6.84 -8.48 -15.47
C LEU A 99 -8.12 -8.22 -16.27
N ALA A 100 -8.15 -7.21 -17.12
CA ALA A 100 -9.32 -6.90 -17.95
C ALA A 100 -9.63 -8.04 -18.94
N ARG A 101 -8.62 -8.63 -19.57
CA ARG A 101 -8.80 -9.86 -20.40
C ARG A 101 -9.32 -11.05 -19.61
N ASN A 102 -9.18 -11.05 -18.29
CA ASN A 102 -9.68 -12.08 -17.40
C ASN A 102 -11.01 -11.73 -16.71
N GLY A 103 -11.70 -10.67 -17.18
CA GLY A 103 -13.05 -10.30 -16.75
C GLY A 103 -13.11 -9.31 -15.59
N PHE A 104 -12.04 -8.60 -15.26
CA PHE A 104 -12.03 -7.57 -14.22
C PHE A 104 -11.99 -6.17 -14.84
N ALA A 105 -12.77 -5.23 -14.34
CA ALA A 105 -12.52 -3.83 -14.62
C ALA A 105 -11.41 -3.32 -13.69
N VAL A 106 -10.53 -2.47 -14.19
CA VAL A 106 -9.43 -1.90 -13.40
C VAL A 106 -9.48 -0.38 -13.48
N ILE A 107 -9.52 0.27 -12.34
CA ILE A 107 -9.46 1.72 -12.21
C ILE A 107 -8.07 2.10 -11.70
N LEU A 108 -7.27 2.60 -12.61
CA LEU A 108 -5.97 3.18 -12.32
C LEU A 108 -6.17 4.66 -11.96
N SER A 109 -5.66 5.14 -10.85
CA SER A 109 -5.81 6.54 -10.46
C SER A 109 -4.47 7.18 -10.15
N ASP A 110 -4.24 8.41 -10.61
CA ASP A 110 -3.18 9.23 -10.06
C ASP A 110 -3.60 9.75 -8.69
N SER A 111 -2.79 9.49 -7.70
CA SER A 111 -2.93 10.11 -6.40
C SER A 111 -2.71 11.62 -6.51
N ARG A 112 -3.39 12.42 -5.72
CA ARG A 112 -3.20 13.87 -5.62
C ARG A 112 -1.72 14.24 -5.59
N GLY A 113 -1.33 15.23 -6.40
CA GLY A 113 0.04 15.70 -6.54
C GLY A 113 0.94 14.77 -7.38
N HIS A 114 0.34 13.82 -8.12
CA HIS A 114 1.05 12.90 -9.02
C HIS A 114 0.39 12.89 -10.40
N GLY A 115 1.17 12.55 -11.42
CA GLY A 115 0.70 12.39 -12.79
C GLY A 115 -0.15 13.59 -13.25
N ASP A 116 -1.39 13.30 -13.66
CA ASP A 116 -2.34 14.32 -14.12
C ASP A 116 -3.33 14.79 -13.05
N SER A 117 -3.22 14.31 -11.77
CA SER A 117 -4.04 14.74 -10.63
C SER A 117 -3.44 15.95 -9.92
N ILE A 118 -3.32 17.05 -10.66
CA ILE A 118 -2.70 18.30 -10.25
C ILE A 118 -3.52 19.52 -10.65
N ASP A 119 -3.38 20.61 -9.91
CA ASP A 119 -3.84 21.96 -10.25
C ASP A 119 -2.92 23.01 -9.59
N GLU A 120 -3.22 24.29 -9.73
CA GLU A 120 -2.44 25.38 -9.15
C GLU A 120 -2.34 25.28 -7.61
N LYS A 121 -3.38 24.76 -6.94
CA LYS A 121 -3.43 24.58 -5.49
C LYS A 121 -2.79 23.31 -5.01
N ASN A 122 -2.72 22.31 -5.90
CA ASN A 122 -2.17 20.97 -5.64
C ASN A 122 -1.10 20.63 -6.70
N PRO A 123 0.06 21.31 -6.68
CA PRO A 123 1.14 21.04 -7.64
C PRO A 123 1.78 19.69 -7.42
N LEU A 124 2.62 19.28 -8.37
CA LEU A 124 3.39 18.02 -8.28
C LEU A 124 4.14 17.91 -6.95
N GLY A 125 4.06 16.73 -6.34
CA GLY A 125 4.70 16.40 -5.06
C GLY A 125 3.95 16.93 -3.83
N GLN A 126 2.76 17.51 -3.98
CA GLN A 126 1.96 17.98 -2.86
C GLN A 126 0.91 16.96 -2.42
N MET A 127 1.11 16.38 -1.25
CA MET A 127 0.15 15.53 -0.54
C MET A 127 -0.24 16.22 0.76
N PRO A 128 -1.41 16.89 0.87
CA PRO A 128 -1.70 17.82 1.97
C PRO A 128 -1.96 17.13 3.31
N SER A 129 -2.45 15.91 3.34
CA SER A 129 -2.61 15.08 4.54
C SER A 129 -3.02 13.65 4.19
N VAL A 130 -2.73 12.70 5.08
CA VAL A 130 -3.21 11.31 4.97
C VAL A 130 -4.73 11.27 4.83
N LYS A 131 -5.45 12.06 5.62
CA LYS A 131 -6.92 12.13 5.54
C LYS A 131 -7.39 12.48 4.13
N ARG A 132 -6.81 13.51 3.51
CA ARG A 132 -7.17 13.93 2.15
C ARG A 132 -6.89 12.86 1.13
N MET A 133 -5.72 12.17 1.22
CA MET A 133 -5.40 11.05 0.34
C MET A 133 -6.44 9.91 0.46
N LEU A 134 -6.89 9.61 1.68
CA LEU A 134 -7.92 8.58 1.92
C LEU A 134 -9.31 9.03 1.46
N ASP A 135 -9.68 10.31 1.61
CA ASP A 135 -10.94 10.86 1.11
C ASP A 135 -11.04 10.75 -0.42
N ASP A 136 -9.91 10.98 -1.13
CA ASP A 136 -9.83 10.81 -2.58
C ASP A 136 -10.03 9.33 -2.97
N GLN A 137 -9.37 8.40 -2.28
CA GLN A 137 -9.58 6.96 -2.53
C GLN A 137 -11.02 6.53 -2.26
N LEU A 138 -11.64 7.04 -1.22
CA LEU A 138 -13.05 6.77 -0.92
C LEU A 138 -13.98 7.37 -2.00
N LYS A 139 -13.65 8.52 -2.58
CA LYS A 139 -14.39 9.12 -3.70
C LYS A 139 -14.33 8.21 -4.93
N ILE A 140 -13.16 7.62 -5.23
CA ILE A 140 -13.00 6.65 -6.32
C ILE A 140 -13.82 5.38 -6.05
N THR A 141 -13.80 4.85 -4.82
CA THR A 141 -14.65 3.69 -4.46
C THR A 141 -16.15 3.98 -4.67
N ARG A 142 -16.62 5.18 -4.33
CA ARG A 142 -18.01 5.58 -4.57
C ARG A 142 -18.33 5.65 -6.06
N PHE A 143 -17.45 6.26 -6.85
CA PHE A 143 -17.57 6.28 -8.31
C PHE A 143 -17.70 4.86 -8.88
N ILE A 144 -16.87 3.91 -8.41
CA ILE A 144 -16.95 2.51 -8.82
C ILE A 144 -18.32 1.92 -8.51
N ASN A 145 -18.82 2.09 -7.29
CA ASN A 145 -20.12 1.56 -6.89
C ASN A 145 -21.31 2.17 -7.67
N GLU A 146 -21.17 3.41 -8.14
CA GLU A 146 -22.19 4.10 -8.96
C GLU A 146 -22.18 3.61 -10.40
N HIS A 147 -21.01 3.27 -10.97
CA HIS A 147 -20.85 2.91 -12.39
C HIS A 147 -20.79 1.40 -12.64
N PHE A 148 -20.38 0.62 -11.65
CA PHE A 148 -20.28 -0.84 -11.71
C PHE A 148 -21.19 -1.48 -10.65
N THR A 149 -22.49 -1.20 -10.77
CA THR A 149 -23.51 -1.74 -9.85
C THR A 149 -23.44 -3.26 -9.83
N ASN A 150 -23.45 -3.85 -8.63
CA ASN A 150 -23.37 -5.29 -8.38
C ASN A 150 -21.97 -5.93 -8.60
N SER A 151 -20.92 -5.15 -8.87
CA SER A 151 -19.55 -5.67 -8.93
C SER A 151 -18.81 -5.38 -7.63
N PRO A 152 -18.22 -6.38 -6.96
CA PRO A 152 -17.44 -6.15 -5.76
C PRO A 152 -16.17 -5.32 -6.08
N VAL A 153 -15.77 -4.47 -5.13
CA VAL A 153 -14.55 -3.66 -5.25
C VAL A 153 -13.39 -4.39 -4.58
N TYR A 154 -12.29 -4.55 -5.31
CA TYR A 154 -11.01 -5.03 -4.79
C TYR A 154 -10.04 -3.86 -4.72
N LEU A 155 -9.40 -3.65 -3.58
CA LEU A 155 -8.41 -2.58 -3.41
C LEU A 155 -7.01 -3.15 -3.62
N TYR A 156 -6.23 -2.51 -4.48
CA TYR A 156 -4.83 -2.85 -4.70
C TYR A 156 -3.93 -1.66 -4.38
N GLY A 157 -2.95 -1.84 -3.50
CA GLY A 157 -1.96 -0.83 -3.14
C GLY A 157 -0.53 -1.31 -3.33
N HIS A 158 0.27 -0.56 -4.11
CA HIS A 158 1.71 -0.81 -4.29
C HIS A 158 2.55 0.15 -3.46
N SER A 159 3.62 -0.32 -2.83
CA SER A 159 4.57 0.53 -2.10
C SER A 159 3.85 1.46 -1.11
N TYR A 160 3.96 2.78 -1.21
CA TYR A 160 3.19 3.71 -0.38
C TYR A 160 1.68 3.56 -0.56
N GLY A 161 1.22 3.12 -1.74
CA GLY A 161 -0.17 2.72 -1.95
C GLY A 161 -0.60 1.60 -1.00
N SER A 162 0.30 0.70 -0.58
CA SER A 162 0.03 -0.30 0.47
C SER A 162 -0.15 0.32 1.86
N VAL A 163 0.47 1.46 2.12
CA VAL A 163 0.24 2.24 3.35
C VAL A 163 -1.17 2.83 3.31
N LEU A 164 -1.52 3.53 2.22
CA LEU A 164 -2.85 4.13 2.05
C LEU A 164 -3.96 3.06 2.05
N ALA A 165 -3.75 1.93 1.39
CA ALA A 165 -4.71 0.82 1.36
C ALA A 165 -4.96 0.23 2.76
N ARG A 166 -3.92 0.04 3.58
CA ARG A 166 -4.09 -0.37 4.98
C ARG A 166 -4.80 0.70 5.82
N LEU A 167 -4.45 1.98 5.64
CA LEU A 167 -5.11 3.06 6.38
C LEU A 167 -6.56 3.28 5.91
N TYR A 168 -6.89 2.93 4.66
CA TYR A 168 -8.28 2.92 4.16
C TYR A 168 -9.16 1.96 4.98
N LEU A 169 -8.61 0.83 5.43
CA LEU A 169 -9.32 -0.14 6.27
C LEU A 169 -9.77 0.43 7.61
N GLN A 170 -9.19 1.53 8.10
CA GLN A 170 -9.54 2.10 9.40
C GLN A 170 -11.05 2.33 9.57
N LYS A 171 -11.74 2.68 8.46
CA LYS A 171 -13.18 3.02 8.48
C LYS A 171 -13.96 2.50 7.27
N ASN A 172 -13.31 1.81 6.34
CA ASN A 172 -13.90 1.51 5.04
C ASN A 172 -13.70 0.05 4.60
N ASP A 173 -13.33 -0.85 5.50
CA ASP A 173 -13.08 -2.26 5.20
C ASP A 173 -14.32 -3.01 4.67
N GLN A 174 -15.54 -2.56 5.02
CA GLN A 174 -16.80 -3.09 4.46
C GLN A 174 -17.06 -2.65 3.01
N LYS A 175 -16.32 -1.67 2.48
CA LYS A 175 -16.52 -1.14 1.13
C LYS A 175 -15.72 -1.89 0.08
N ILE A 176 -14.87 -2.82 0.49
CA ILE A 176 -14.06 -3.65 -0.37
C ILE A 176 -14.23 -5.13 -0.04
N ALA A 177 -14.15 -5.97 -1.05
CA ALA A 177 -14.29 -7.41 -0.89
C ALA A 177 -12.93 -8.13 -0.80
N LYS A 178 -11.83 -7.51 -1.27
CA LYS A 178 -10.46 -8.02 -1.14
C LYS A 178 -9.46 -6.88 -1.06
N LEU A 179 -8.32 -7.14 -0.38
CA LEU A 179 -7.16 -6.25 -0.38
C LEU A 179 -5.93 -6.98 -0.93
N LEU A 180 -5.35 -6.44 -1.99
CA LEU A 180 -4.05 -6.84 -2.52
C LEU A 180 -3.01 -5.77 -2.21
N MET A 181 -1.83 -6.18 -1.81
CA MET A 181 -0.67 -5.30 -1.63
C MET A 181 0.56 -5.86 -2.33
N THR A 182 1.36 -5.00 -2.96
CA THR A 182 2.71 -5.37 -3.46
C THR A 182 3.74 -4.38 -2.95
N GLY A 183 5.01 -4.82 -2.82
CA GLY A 183 6.07 -3.98 -2.27
C GLY A 183 5.69 -3.39 -0.90
N THR A 184 5.08 -4.21 -0.05
CA THR A 184 4.40 -3.79 1.19
C THR A 184 5.34 -3.08 2.14
N VAL A 185 5.12 -1.80 2.37
CA VAL A 185 5.98 -0.96 3.22
C VAL A 185 5.91 -1.42 4.68
N GLN A 186 7.07 -1.68 5.29
CA GLN A 186 7.15 -1.97 6.72
C GLN A 186 6.79 -0.76 7.59
N TYR A 187 6.46 -1.02 8.85
CA TYR A 187 6.41 0.05 9.85
C TYR A 187 7.83 0.51 10.20
N GLU A 188 8.07 1.82 10.08
CA GLU A 188 9.35 2.43 10.47
C GLU A 188 9.21 3.20 11.79
N LYS A 189 9.85 2.69 12.84
CA LYS A 189 9.81 3.30 14.19
C LYS A 189 10.27 4.75 14.21
N LYS A 190 11.20 5.11 13.30
CA LYS A 190 11.73 6.46 13.20
C LYS A 190 10.77 7.44 12.51
N ALA A 191 9.69 6.97 11.87
CA ALA A 191 8.71 7.82 11.20
C ALA A 191 8.14 8.90 12.13
N LYS A 192 7.95 8.61 13.43
CA LYS A 192 7.51 9.62 14.42
C LYS A 192 8.47 10.81 14.56
N TYR A 193 9.78 10.57 14.47
CA TYR A 193 10.76 11.66 14.48
C TYR A 193 10.79 12.39 13.14
N GLY A 194 10.63 11.64 12.04
CA GLY A 194 10.48 12.20 10.71
C GLY A 194 9.30 13.19 10.63
N VAL A 195 8.15 12.85 11.18
CA VAL A 195 7.00 13.75 11.26
C VAL A 195 7.35 15.06 11.99
N VAL A 196 8.03 14.99 13.15
CA VAL A 196 8.43 16.18 13.89
C VAL A 196 9.38 17.05 13.07
N ILE A 197 10.40 16.46 12.45
CA ILE A 197 11.35 17.21 11.61
C ILE A 197 10.64 17.86 10.41
N ALA A 198 9.71 17.16 9.78
CA ALA A 198 8.96 17.68 8.66
C ALA A 198 8.02 18.82 9.08
N LEU A 199 7.34 18.69 10.21
CA LEU A 199 6.52 19.78 10.76
C LEU A 199 7.34 21.04 11.10
N LEU A 200 8.55 20.88 11.61
CA LEU A 200 9.47 22.02 11.81
C LEU A 200 9.89 22.62 10.46
N ALA A 201 10.18 21.79 9.45
CA ALA A 201 10.47 22.29 8.11
C ALA A 201 9.28 23.03 7.49
N ASP A 202 8.05 22.54 7.69
CA ASP A 202 6.81 23.22 7.27
C ASP A 202 6.68 24.61 7.93
N LEU A 203 7.01 24.69 9.22
CA LEU A 203 6.90 25.93 9.98
C LEU A 203 7.94 26.98 9.56
N PHE A 204 9.21 26.56 9.37
CA PHE A 204 10.32 27.48 9.11
C PHE A 204 10.57 27.75 7.63
N ALA A 205 10.35 26.77 6.76
CA ALA A 205 10.63 26.88 5.33
C ALA A 205 9.35 26.96 4.47
N GLY A 206 8.16 26.74 5.05
CA GLY A 206 6.89 26.71 4.34
C GLY A 206 6.54 25.34 3.76
N LYS A 207 5.26 25.03 3.77
CA LYS A 207 4.69 23.72 3.40
C LYS A 207 4.96 23.31 1.96
N GLN A 208 4.91 24.24 1.04
CA GLN A 208 5.08 23.99 -0.40
C GLN A 208 6.55 24.04 -0.86
N ASN A 209 7.47 24.37 0.03
CA ASN A 209 8.89 24.44 -0.29
C ASN A 209 9.55 23.07 -0.20
N PHE A 210 10.68 22.93 -0.92
CA PHE A 210 11.54 21.76 -0.92
C PHE A 210 12.74 22.00 0.01
N SER A 211 12.65 21.48 1.22
CA SER A 211 13.76 21.59 2.17
C SER A 211 14.90 20.63 1.84
N TRP A 212 16.15 21.13 1.76
CA TRP A 212 17.31 20.28 1.52
C TRP A 212 17.53 19.24 2.63
N VAL A 213 17.18 19.57 3.87
CA VAL A 213 17.25 18.64 5.01
C VAL A 213 16.28 17.48 4.80
N ILE A 214 15.05 17.80 4.39
CA ILE A 214 14.02 16.79 4.09
C ILE A 214 14.46 15.93 2.91
N LYS A 215 14.98 16.53 1.83
CA LYS A 215 15.49 15.81 0.66
C LYS A 215 16.61 14.82 1.05
N LYS A 216 17.54 15.26 1.90
CA LYS A 216 18.66 14.43 2.38
C LYS A 216 18.20 13.28 3.28
N LEU A 217 17.22 13.51 4.16
CA LEU A 217 16.69 12.49 5.07
C LEU A 217 15.79 11.46 4.39
N SER A 218 15.03 11.87 3.37
CA SER A 218 14.08 11.01 2.67
C SER A 218 14.69 10.23 1.50
N ASN A 219 15.86 10.62 1.01
CA ASN A 219 16.54 10.07 -0.18
C ASN A 219 15.66 10.08 -1.47
N PHE A 220 14.61 10.91 -1.52
CA PHE A 220 13.68 10.99 -2.67
C PHE A 220 14.30 11.56 -3.95
N GLY A 221 15.55 11.91 -3.98
CA GLY A 221 16.24 12.42 -5.16
C GLY A 221 17.29 11.48 -5.75
N SER A 222 17.34 10.21 -5.30
CA SER A 222 18.27 9.23 -5.85
C SER A 222 17.97 8.94 -7.32
N THR A 223 19.01 9.04 -8.15
CA THR A 223 18.98 8.64 -9.56
C THR A 223 19.15 7.14 -9.74
N ASP A 224 19.62 6.43 -8.72
CA ASP A 224 19.67 4.97 -8.74
C ASP A 224 18.25 4.40 -8.61
N LYS A 225 17.78 3.72 -9.65
CA LYS A 225 16.49 3.04 -9.74
C LYS A 225 16.64 1.53 -9.83
N THR A 226 17.85 1.00 -9.74
CA THR A 226 18.12 -0.45 -9.87
C THR A 226 17.50 -1.29 -8.76
N TRP A 227 17.10 -0.65 -7.65
CA TRP A 227 16.40 -1.31 -6.54
C TRP A 227 14.92 -1.63 -6.84
N LEU A 228 14.35 -1.07 -7.92
CA LEU A 228 12.95 -1.27 -8.27
C LEU A 228 12.70 -2.67 -8.84
N THR A 229 13.51 -3.10 -9.80
CA THR A 229 13.34 -4.36 -10.53
C THR A 229 14.68 -4.85 -11.07
N ASN A 230 14.76 -6.14 -11.41
CA ASN A 230 15.88 -6.74 -12.13
C ASN A 230 15.76 -6.56 -13.67
N ASP A 231 14.62 -6.08 -14.16
CA ASP A 231 14.42 -5.75 -15.58
C ASP A 231 15.01 -4.37 -15.89
N GLU A 232 16.17 -4.34 -16.53
CA GLU A 232 16.86 -3.11 -16.93
C GLU A 232 16.02 -2.23 -17.88
N VAL A 233 15.17 -2.85 -18.70
CA VAL A 233 14.27 -2.11 -19.61
C VAL A 233 13.24 -1.32 -18.80
N GLN A 234 12.72 -1.90 -17.71
CA GLN A 234 11.79 -1.20 -16.83
C GLN A 234 12.51 -0.08 -16.05
N VAL A 235 13.74 -0.30 -15.60
CA VAL A 235 14.56 0.75 -14.97
C VAL A 235 14.76 1.92 -15.93
N GLU A 236 15.11 1.65 -17.19
CA GLU A 236 15.29 2.69 -18.20
C GLU A 236 13.99 3.46 -18.50
N LYS A 237 12.84 2.76 -18.57
CA LYS A 237 11.53 3.42 -18.71
C LYS A 237 11.27 4.39 -17.56
N VAL A 238 11.55 3.99 -16.30
CA VAL A 238 11.39 4.87 -15.12
C VAL A 238 12.26 6.10 -15.22
N LEU A 239 13.52 5.95 -15.64
CA LEU A 239 14.47 7.07 -15.75
C LEU A 239 14.09 8.08 -16.85
N ARG A 240 13.42 7.63 -17.89
CA ARG A 240 13.01 8.47 -19.04
C ARG A 240 11.57 8.99 -18.95
N ASP A 241 10.76 8.48 -18.03
CA ASP A 241 9.35 8.86 -17.94
C ASP A 241 9.20 10.26 -17.29
N PRO A 242 8.70 11.26 -18.05
CA PRO A 242 8.54 12.63 -17.55
C PRO A 242 7.45 12.78 -16.48
N ARG A 243 6.58 11.75 -16.28
CA ARG A 243 5.55 11.74 -15.24
C ARG A 243 6.07 11.29 -13.89
N MET A 244 7.30 10.73 -13.84
CA MET A 244 7.93 10.37 -12.57
C MET A 244 8.28 11.64 -11.79
N LEU A 245 7.92 11.70 -10.50
CA LEU A 245 8.22 12.85 -9.67
C LEU A 245 9.70 12.89 -9.28
N PRO A 246 10.35 14.06 -9.27
CA PRO A 246 11.71 14.21 -8.75
C PRO A 246 11.76 14.20 -7.22
N GLY A 247 10.64 14.36 -6.53
CA GLY A 247 10.55 14.40 -5.07
C GLY A 247 9.26 15.04 -4.57
N TYR A 248 9.20 15.30 -3.27
CA TYR A 248 8.05 15.89 -2.58
C TYR A 248 8.43 17.18 -1.88
N ASN A 249 7.50 18.10 -1.84
CA ASN A 249 7.60 19.28 -0.96
C ASN A 249 7.44 18.87 0.53
N ASN A 250 7.67 19.82 1.44
CA ASN A 250 7.68 19.53 2.88
C ASN A 250 6.39 18.86 3.36
N ILE A 251 5.21 19.36 2.97
CA ILE A 251 3.93 18.79 3.39
C ILE A 251 3.71 17.39 2.82
N GLY A 252 4.20 17.11 1.60
CA GLY A 252 4.16 15.78 1.01
C GLY A 252 4.95 14.79 1.83
N VAL A 253 6.17 15.15 2.26
CA VAL A 253 7.01 14.29 3.11
C VAL A 253 6.38 14.11 4.50
N THR A 254 5.81 15.16 5.08
CA THR A 254 5.06 15.07 6.34
C THR A 254 3.93 14.04 6.23
N THR A 255 3.18 14.06 5.14
CA THR A 255 2.09 13.14 4.87
C THR A 255 2.58 11.69 4.72
N ILE A 256 3.71 11.49 4.03
CA ILE A 256 4.32 10.16 3.89
C ILE A 256 4.68 9.57 5.26
N TRP A 257 5.41 10.30 6.08
CA TRP A 257 5.85 9.80 7.39
C TRP A 257 4.70 9.63 8.37
N GLU A 258 3.70 10.53 8.32
CA GLU A 258 2.48 10.39 9.11
C GLU A 258 1.69 9.13 8.72
N GLY A 259 1.60 8.80 7.43
CA GLY A 259 0.99 7.57 6.94
C GLY A 259 1.68 6.33 7.52
N VAL A 260 3.00 6.26 7.42
CA VAL A 260 3.79 5.14 7.97
C VAL A 260 3.65 5.06 9.49
N ARG A 261 3.67 6.19 10.20
CA ARG A 261 3.49 6.23 11.65
C ARG A 261 2.15 5.62 12.09
N ARG A 262 1.06 5.91 11.36
CA ARG A 262 -0.29 5.44 11.68
C ARG A 262 -0.51 3.93 11.52
N LEU A 263 0.36 3.23 10.81
CA LEU A 263 0.22 1.78 10.57
C LEU A 263 0.18 0.94 11.85
N LYS A 264 0.77 1.42 12.94
CA LYS A 264 0.80 0.73 14.25
C LYS A 264 -0.22 1.29 15.25
N ASP A 265 -0.97 2.28 14.89
CA ASP A 265 -2.01 2.84 15.75
C ASP A 265 -3.30 2.02 15.58
N VAL A 266 -3.34 0.87 16.25
CA VAL A 266 -4.47 -0.10 16.16
C VAL A 266 -5.78 0.55 16.59
N SER A 267 -5.73 1.57 17.47
CA SER A 267 -6.92 2.26 17.97
C SER A 267 -7.67 3.05 16.91
N LEU A 268 -7.02 3.34 15.78
CA LEU A 268 -7.64 4.02 14.64
C LEU A 268 -8.52 3.10 13.77
N PHE A 269 -8.41 1.77 13.97
CA PHE A 269 -9.08 0.79 13.12
C PHE A 269 -10.36 0.27 13.78
N ALA A 270 -11.48 0.39 13.05
CA ALA A 270 -12.73 -0.25 13.39
C ALA A 270 -12.92 -1.45 12.45
N CYS A 271 -12.33 -2.61 12.80
CA CYS A 271 -12.46 -3.81 11.98
C CYS A 271 -13.93 -4.27 11.97
N GLN A 272 -14.59 -4.05 10.84
CA GLN A 272 -16.01 -4.40 10.61
C GLN A 272 -16.13 -5.61 9.67
N ASN A 273 -15.04 -5.98 8.97
CA ASN A 273 -14.98 -7.14 8.08
C ASN A 273 -13.76 -8.01 8.44
N PRO A 274 -13.83 -8.80 9.56
CA PRO A 274 -12.71 -9.65 10.00
C PRO A 274 -12.28 -10.69 8.97
N GLU A 275 -13.20 -11.14 8.13
CA GLU A 275 -12.98 -12.17 7.11
C GLU A 275 -12.43 -11.60 5.78
N LEU A 276 -12.18 -10.28 5.70
CA LEU A 276 -11.63 -9.65 4.50
C LEU A 276 -10.36 -10.39 4.04
N PRO A 277 -10.35 -10.98 2.82
CA PRO A 277 -9.15 -11.59 2.28
C PRO A 277 -8.10 -10.53 1.98
N ILE A 278 -6.92 -10.70 2.57
CA ILE A 278 -5.77 -9.78 2.40
C ILE A 278 -4.59 -10.58 1.90
N LEU A 279 -4.04 -10.20 0.75
CA LEU A 279 -2.82 -10.78 0.19
C LEU A 279 -1.74 -9.71 0.04
N SER A 280 -0.55 -10.02 0.52
CA SER A 280 0.67 -9.24 0.27
C SER A 280 1.64 -10.05 -0.57
N ILE A 281 2.05 -9.50 -1.71
CA ILE A 281 3.05 -10.08 -2.61
C ILE A 281 4.29 -9.18 -2.62
N THR A 282 5.46 -9.74 -2.37
CA THR A 282 6.72 -8.97 -2.30
C THR A 282 7.86 -9.73 -2.96
N GLY A 283 8.88 -9.01 -3.39
CA GLY A 283 10.14 -9.61 -3.81
C GLY A 283 11.04 -9.89 -2.61
N ALA A 284 11.75 -11.01 -2.62
CA ALA A 284 12.66 -11.41 -1.55
C ALA A 284 13.88 -10.47 -1.41
N GLU A 285 14.23 -9.76 -2.49
CA GLU A 285 15.32 -8.79 -2.52
C GLU A 285 14.88 -7.37 -2.07
N ASP A 286 13.57 -7.14 -1.90
CA ASP A 286 13.02 -5.86 -1.43
C ASP A 286 13.09 -5.71 0.10
N VAL A 287 14.29 -5.86 0.67
CA VAL A 287 14.49 -5.81 2.13
C VAL A 287 14.38 -4.38 2.67
N ALA A 288 14.79 -3.39 1.90
CA ALA A 288 14.84 -1.99 2.36
C ALA A 288 13.43 -1.43 2.64
N ILE A 289 12.46 -1.74 1.79
CA ILE A 289 11.09 -1.22 1.91
C ILE A 289 10.22 -2.12 2.79
N THR A 290 10.30 -3.44 2.58
CA THR A 290 9.45 -4.40 3.29
C THR A 290 9.95 -4.77 4.69
N GLY A 291 11.23 -4.50 5.00
CA GLY A 291 11.92 -5.00 6.19
C GLY A 291 12.24 -6.48 6.12
N GLY A 292 12.16 -7.07 4.91
CA GLY A 292 12.32 -8.49 4.68
C GLY A 292 11.34 -9.33 5.50
N ARG A 293 11.72 -10.58 5.79
CA ARG A 293 10.87 -11.50 6.57
C ARG A 293 10.34 -10.89 7.90
N LYS A 294 11.16 -10.12 8.62
CA LYS A 294 10.76 -9.51 9.91
C LYS A 294 9.68 -8.45 9.73
N GLY A 295 9.82 -7.58 8.74
CA GLY A 295 8.84 -6.53 8.46
C GLY A 295 7.51 -7.10 7.95
N LEU A 296 7.54 -8.14 7.13
CA LEU A 296 6.34 -8.82 6.63
C LEU A 296 5.59 -9.52 7.77
N ILE A 297 6.29 -10.25 8.64
CA ILE A 297 5.72 -10.86 9.85
C ILE A 297 5.10 -9.80 10.77
N ASP A 298 5.79 -8.68 10.97
CA ASP A 298 5.28 -7.58 11.78
C ASP A 298 4.02 -6.95 11.17
N THR A 299 3.96 -6.80 9.86
CA THR A 299 2.77 -6.32 9.14
C THR A 299 1.60 -7.30 9.29
N GLN A 300 1.83 -8.60 9.11
CA GLN A 300 0.79 -9.63 9.26
C GLN A 300 0.24 -9.65 10.70
N ARG A 301 1.13 -9.61 11.71
CA ARG A 301 0.72 -9.53 13.13
C ARG A 301 -0.11 -8.29 13.40
N THR A 302 0.28 -7.15 12.84
CA THR A 302 -0.48 -5.91 13.03
C THR A 302 -1.90 -6.02 12.48
N LEU A 303 -2.05 -6.55 11.26
CA LEU A 303 -3.36 -6.77 10.63
C LEU A 303 -4.21 -7.75 11.46
N ARG A 304 -3.62 -8.84 11.95
CA ARG A 304 -4.31 -9.79 12.85
C ARG A 304 -4.68 -9.16 14.19
N THR A 305 -3.82 -8.32 14.77
CA THR A 305 -4.13 -7.58 16.02
C THR A 305 -5.28 -6.60 15.82
N ILE A 306 -5.43 -6.03 14.61
CA ILE A 306 -6.58 -5.19 14.24
C ILE A 306 -7.87 -6.02 14.18
N GLY A 307 -7.80 -7.33 13.83
CA GLY A 307 -8.94 -8.24 13.77
C GLY A 307 -9.08 -9.02 12.47
N TYR A 308 -8.21 -8.78 11.45
CA TYR A 308 -8.31 -9.49 10.16
C TYR A 308 -7.73 -10.91 10.27
N GLN A 309 -8.53 -11.91 9.89
CA GLN A 309 -8.19 -13.33 10.04
C GLN A 309 -7.49 -13.88 8.79
N ASN A 310 -7.92 -13.47 7.60
CA ASN A 310 -7.47 -14.00 6.31
C ASN A 310 -6.33 -13.17 5.71
N VAL A 311 -5.13 -13.22 6.32
CA VAL A 311 -3.96 -12.46 5.89
C VAL A 311 -2.88 -13.41 5.38
N GLU A 312 -2.66 -13.40 4.06
CA GLU A 312 -1.62 -14.17 3.37
C GLU A 312 -0.44 -13.28 2.97
N MET A 313 0.78 -13.85 3.03
CA MET A 313 2.01 -13.20 2.57
C MET A 313 2.75 -14.16 1.62
N ILE A 314 3.01 -13.70 0.39
CA ILE A 314 3.79 -14.44 -0.61
C ILE A 314 5.05 -13.63 -0.93
N ASN A 315 6.19 -14.31 -0.90
CA ASN A 315 7.48 -13.70 -1.19
C ASN A 315 8.13 -14.40 -2.39
N PHE A 316 8.32 -13.65 -3.49
CA PHE A 316 8.91 -14.18 -4.71
C PHE A 316 10.44 -14.13 -4.64
N PRO A 317 11.15 -15.27 -4.79
CA PRO A 317 12.60 -15.30 -4.82
C PRO A 317 13.13 -14.52 -6.03
N LYS A 318 14.29 -13.88 -5.88
CA LYS A 318 14.97 -13.15 -6.95
C LYS A 318 14.15 -12.02 -7.59
N MET A 319 13.21 -11.45 -6.85
CA MET A 319 12.46 -10.26 -7.25
C MET A 319 12.75 -9.11 -6.29
N LYS A 320 12.74 -7.90 -6.83
CA LYS A 320 12.90 -6.64 -6.10
C LYS A 320 11.54 -5.99 -5.78
N HIS A 321 11.50 -4.68 -5.67
CA HIS A 321 10.35 -3.91 -5.19
C HIS A 321 9.12 -3.99 -6.09
N GLU A 322 9.31 -3.79 -7.39
CA GLU A 322 8.22 -3.75 -8.38
C GLU A 322 7.96 -5.14 -8.98
N VAL A 323 7.46 -6.07 -8.18
CA VAL A 323 7.23 -7.46 -8.62
C VAL A 323 6.37 -7.60 -9.87
N ILE A 324 5.48 -6.63 -10.15
CA ILE A 324 4.63 -6.61 -11.35
C ILE A 324 5.36 -6.12 -12.60
N ASN A 325 6.58 -5.63 -12.47
CA ASN A 325 7.46 -5.12 -13.52
C ASN A 325 8.79 -5.90 -13.56
N GLU A 326 8.84 -7.08 -12.99
CA GLU A 326 10.01 -7.98 -13.02
C GLU A 326 10.07 -8.79 -14.31
N ILE A 327 11.23 -9.38 -14.61
CA ILE A 327 11.45 -10.22 -15.79
C ILE A 327 10.41 -11.36 -15.87
N ASN A 328 10.08 -11.97 -14.72
CA ASN A 328 9.11 -13.07 -14.63
C ASN A 328 7.76 -12.59 -14.03
N GLN A 329 7.29 -11.41 -14.42
CA GLN A 329 6.06 -10.79 -13.92
C GLN A 329 4.80 -11.66 -14.13
N GLU A 330 4.79 -12.55 -15.12
CA GLU A 330 3.64 -13.41 -15.44
C GLU A 330 3.25 -14.29 -14.25
N GLN A 331 4.22 -14.76 -13.46
CA GLN A 331 3.96 -15.54 -12.25
C GLN A 331 3.23 -14.73 -11.18
N VAL A 332 3.60 -13.45 -11.07
CA VAL A 332 2.94 -12.51 -10.15
C VAL A 332 1.53 -12.20 -10.64
N TYR A 333 1.35 -11.97 -11.94
CA TYR A 333 0.05 -11.72 -12.55
C TYR A 333 -0.89 -12.92 -12.33
N GLN A 334 -0.41 -14.15 -12.53
CA GLN A 334 -1.21 -15.34 -12.29
C GLN A 334 -1.57 -15.48 -10.81
N THR A 335 -0.63 -15.25 -9.89
CA THR A 335 -0.90 -15.27 -8.44
C THR A 335 -1.96 -14.25 -8.03
N ILE A 336 -1.93 -13.04 -8.63
CA ILE A 336 -2.94 -12.01 -8.42
C ILE A 336 -4.29 -12.48 -8.96
N LEU A 337 -4.32 -13.01 -10.17
CA LEU A 337 -5.54 -13.52 -10.79
C LEU A 337 -6.18 -14.64 -9.97
N ASP A 338 -5.38 -15.59 -9.49
CA ASP A 338 -5.83 -16.70 -8.66
C ASP A 338 -6.42 -16.19 -7.34
N PHE A 339 -5.79 -15.19 -6.71
CA PHE A 339 -6.33 -14.54 -5.52
C PHE A 339 -7.65 -13.84 -5.79
N PHE A 340 -7.81 -13.19 -6.93
CA PHE A 340 -9.05 -12.50 -7.28
C PHE A 340 -10.18 -13.45 -7.68
N ASN A 341 -9.88 -14.64 -8.19
CA ASN A 341 -10.87 -15.65 -8.58
C ASN A 341 -11.34 -16.55 -7.41
N ARG A 342 -10.64 -16.58 -6.28
CA ARG A 342 -11.09 -17.29 -5.06
C ARG A 342 -12.30 -16.55 -4.48
#